data_f69fbfb0ed3523a6aa4ef1d7622db2cc
#
_entry.id   f69fbfb0ed3523a6aa4ef1d7622db2cc
#
_cell.length_a   1.000
_cell.length_b   1.000
_cell.length_c   1.000
_cell.angle_alpha   90.00
_cell.angle_beta   90.00
_cell.angle_gamma   90.00
#
_symmetry.space_group_name_H-M   'P 1'
#
loop_
_entity.id
_entity.type
_entity.pdbx_description
1 polymer ?
#
loop_
_entity_poly.entity_id
_entity_poly.type
_entity_poly.pdbx_seq_one_letter_code
_entity_poly.pdbx_strand_id
1 'polypeptide(L)'
;VMILGVMFASRKLQPSFRAQQSIENYVKYFLFFCSSVAVLTTVGIVFSLLFESLRFFSDVSVVEFLFGTKWYPYIPIREGQSGSLGSFGAVPIFAGTFLIMIVAMCVATPIGLFTAIYLAEYASPRVRRIIKPLLEILAGVPTIVYGFFAFVTVAPFVKTFGQSIGIDASPTSALAAGLVMGIMIIPFISSLSDDVINSVPQSLREGSLGIGANKAETIKKVILPAALPGIVGAFLLGVX
;
A
#
# COMPACT_ATOMS: atom_id res chain seq x y z
N VAL A 1 15.44 -42.03 -8.03
CA VAL A 1 15.90 -40.78 -7.38
C VAL A 1 15.71 -40.91 -5.85
N MET A 2 14.54 -41.29 -5.37
CA MET A 2 14.24 -41.41 -3.92
C MET A 2 15.18 -42.40 -3.19
N ILE A 3 15.38 -43.59 -3.75
CA ILE A 3 16.23 -44.65 -3.15
C ILE A 3 17.70 -44.17 -3.08
N LEU A 4 18.20 -43.54 -4.13
CA LEU A 4 19.56 -42.99 -4.15
C LEU A 4 19.72 -41.86 -3.11
N GLY A 5 18.69 -41.03 -2.93
CA GLY A 5 18.67 -39.99 -1.91
C GLY A 5 18.74 -40.57 -0.49
N VAL A 6 17.94 -41.59 -0.22
CA VAL A 6 17.92 -42.28 1.09
C VAL A 6 19.28 -42.96 1.36
N MET A 7 19.86 -43.63 0.37
CA MET A 7 21.18 -44.26 0.50
C MET A 7 22.31 -43.25 0.76
N PHE A 8 22.24 -42.08 0.10
CA PHE A 8 23.21 -40.99 0.33
C PHE A 8 23.05 -40.37 1.72
N ALA A 9 21.79 -40.16 2.12
CA ALA A 9 21.47 -39.64 3.45
C ALA A 9 21.89 -40.58 4.56
N SER A 10 21.63 -41.89 4.42
CA SER A 10 21.96 -42.89 5.44
C SER A 10 23.48 -43.00 5.68
N ARG A 11 24.31 -42.78 4.66
CA ARG A 11 25.76 -42.77 4.79
C ARG A 11 26.30 -41.61 5.60
N LYS A 12 25.54 -40.51 5.74
CA LYS A 12 25.95 -39.33 6.52
C LYS A 12 25.38 -39.32 7.94
N LEU A 13 24.56 -40.29 8.32
CA LEU A 13 23.99 -40.40 9.65
C LEU A 13 25.06 -40.90 10.68
N GLN A 14 25.85 -39.97 11.18
CA GLN A 14 26.78 -40.22 12.29
C GLN A 14 26.30 -39.47 13.54
N PRO A 15 26.57 -39.98 14.73
CA PRO A 15 26.15 -39.31 15.99
C PRO A 15 26.68 -37.86 16.13
N SER A 16 27.77 -37.54 15.46
CA SER A 16 28.38 -36.21 15.46
C SER A 16 27.87 -35.30 14.34
N PHE A 17 26.95 -35.75 13.46
CA PHE A 17 26.48 -34.96 12.33
C PHE A 17 25.45 -33.91 12.76
N ARG A 18 25.86 -32.65 12.76
CA ARG A 18 24.99 -31.50 13.08
C ARG A 18 24.16 -31.14 11.85
N ALA A 19 23.07 -31.90 11.63
CA ALA A 19 22.19 -31.73 10.48
C ALA A 19 21.62 -30.31 10.41
N GLN A 20 21.26 -29.74 11.57
CA GLN A 20 20.72 -28.39 11.66
C GLN A 20 21.69 -27.36 11.06
N GLN A 21 22.97 -27.41 11.47
CA GLN A 21 23.97 -26.46 10.99
C GLN A 21 24.23 -26.59 9.48
N SER A 22 24.20 -27.83 8.96
CA SER A 22 24.32 -28.05 7.51
C SER A 22 23.12 -27.47 6.74
N ILE A 23 21.91 -27.71 7.24
CA ILE A 23 20.69 -27.17 6.63
C ILE A 23 20.72 -25.64 6.66
N GLU A 24 21.06 -25.05 7.81
CA GLU A 24 21.17 -23.60 7.99
C GLU A 24 22.14 -22.99 6.98
N ASN A 25 23.29 -23.63 6.73
CA ASN A 25 24.26 -23.15 5.74
C ASN A 25 23.70 -23.19 4.32
N TYR A 26 23.01 -24.29 3.93
CA TYR A 26 22.39 -24.38 2.61
C TYR A 26 21.30 -23.31 2.43
N VAL A 27 20.46 -23.15 3.44
CA VAL A 27 19.40 -22.12 3.43
C VAL A 27 20.02 -20.71 3.34
N LYS A 28 21.08 -20.46 4.11
CA LYS A 28 21.81 -19.18 4.09
C LYS A 28 22.37 -18.86 2.69
N TYR A 29 23.03 -19.81 2.06
CA TYR A 29 23.56 -19.62 0.70
C TYR A 29 22.46 -19.44 -0.32
N PHE A 30 21.38 -20.20 -0.20
CA PHE A 30 20.21 -20.06 -1.07
C PHE A 30 19.57 -18.67 -0.92
N LEU A 31 19.36 -18.23 0.33
CA LEU A 31 18.80 -16.89 0.59
C LEU A 31 19.76 -15.79 0.10
N PHE A 32 21.05 -15.96 0.31
CA PHE A 32 22.04 -15.00 -0.21
C PHE A 32 21.99 -14.91 -1.72
N PHE A 33 21.89 -16.04 -2.41
CA PHE A 33 21.75 -16.07 -3.86
C PHE A 33 20.46 -15.36 -4.31
N CYS A 34 19.32 -15.69 -3.69
CA CYS A 34 18.04 -15.05 -4.00
C CYS A 34 18.07 -13.53 -3.77
N SER A 35 18.66 -13.10 -2.63
CA SER A 35 18.77 -11.67 -2.34
C SER A 35 19.71 -10.96 -3.32
N SER A 36 20.80 -11.64 -3.74
CA SER A 36 21.71 -11.08 -4.75
C SER A 36 21.01 -10.88 -6.09
N VAL A 37 20.20 -11.86 -6.52
CA VAL A 37 19.40 -11.75 -7.75
C VAL A 37 18.42 -10.57 -7.63
N ALA A 38 17.73 -10.45 -6.50
CA ALA A 38 16.79 -9.35 -6.27
C ALA A 38 17.49 -7.98 -6.35
N VAL A 39 18.65 -7.84 -5.70
CA VAL A 39 19.42 -6.59 -5.72
C VAL A 39 19.89 -6.28 -7.16
N LEU A 40 20.44 -7.27 -7.85
CA LEU A 40 20.90 -7.09 -9.24
C LEU A 40 19.74 -6.70 -10.17
N THR A 41 18.58 -7.31 -9.98
CA THR A 41 17.37 -6.95 -10.75
C THR A 41 16.98 -5.50 -10.47
N THR A 42 16.97 -5.08 -9.20
CA THR A 42 16.65 -3.70 -8.83
C THR A 42 17.65 -2.72 -9.46
N VAL A 43 18.93 -3.02 -9.39
CA VAL A 43 19.97 -2.21 -10.03
C VAL A 43 19.75 -2.15 -11.55
N GLY A 44 19.43 -3.29 -12.17
CA GLY A 44 19.11 -3.35 -13.59
C GLY A 44 17.92 -2.49 -14.00
N ILE A 45 16.85 -2.52 -13.18
CA ILE A 45 15.66 -1.66 -13.39
C ILE A 45 16.06 -0.18 -13.31
N VAL A 46 16.84 0.21 -12.30
CA VAL A 46 17.28 1.61 -12.14
C VAL A 46 18.07 2.08 -13.36
N PHE A 47 19.03 1.27 -13.81
CA PHE A 47 19.82 1.60 -15.01
C PHE A 47 18.96 1.66 -16.28
N SER A 48 18.04 0.72 -16.46
CA SER A 48 17.12 0.71 -17.59
C SER A 48 16.27 1.99 -17.63
N LEU A 49 15.69 2.34 -16.49
CA LEU A 49 14.88 3.58 -16.36
C LEU A 49 15.73 4.82 -16.61
N LEU A 50 16.96 4.85 -16.10
CA LEU A 50 17.87 5.97 -16.32
C LEU A 50 18.17 6.16 -17.82
N PHE A 51 18.53 5.08 -18.52
CA PHE A 51 18.82 5.16 -19.98
C PHE A 51 17.60 5.61 -20.77
N GLU A 52 16.41 5.08 -20.46
CA GLU A 52 15.17 5.49 -21.14
C GLU A 52 14.83 6.94 -20.84
N SER A 53 15.04 7.39 -19.61
CA SER A 53 14.81 8.79 -19.22
C SER A 53 15.77 9.74 -19.97
N LEU A 54 17.05 9.39 -20.05
CA LEU A 54 18.04 10.21 -20.78
C LEU A 54 17.65 10.32 -22.25
N ARG A 55 17.20 9.21 -22.84
CA ARG A 55 16.73 9.19 -24.23
C ARG A 55 15.50 10.10 -24.41
N PHE A 56 14.53 10.00 -23.51
CA PHE A 56 13.32 10.84 -23.53
C PHE A 56 13.69 12.34 -23.43
N PHE A 57 14.59 12.67 -22.51
CA PHE A 57 15.00 14.08 -22.29
C PHE A 57 15.96 14.62 -23.36
N SER A 58 16.43 13.79 -24.29
CA SER A 58 17.12 14.32 -25.49
C SER A 58 16.14 14.97 -26.46
N ASP A 59 14.88 14.57 -26.44
CA ASP A 59 13.84 15.06 -27.35
C ASP A 59 12.88 16.05 -26.68
N VAL A 60 12.71 15.95 -25.33
CA VAL A 60 11.75 16.76 -24.56
C VAL A 60 12.50 17.56 -23.51
N SER A 61 12.29 18.88 -23.47
CA SER A 61 12.91 19.74 -22.47
C SER A 61 12.48 19.34 -21.05
N VAL A 62 13.44 19.20 -20.13
CA VAL A 62 13.19 18.89 -18.71
C VAL A 62 12.27 19.95 -18.09
N VAL A 63 12.49 21.23 -18.42
CA VAL A 63 11.68 22.34 -17.89
C VAL A 63 10.24 22.24 -18.40
N GLU A 64 10.06 21.98 -19.69
CA GLU A 64 8.73 21.79 -20.29
C GLU A 64 8.02 20.57 -19.68
N PHE A 65 8.75 19.47 -19.44
CA PHE A 65 8.21 18.29 -18.78
C PHE A 65 7.76 18.62 -17.35
N LEU A 66 8.59 19.23 -16.54
CA LEU A 66 8.30 19.47 -15.12
C LEU A 66 7.18 20.50 -14.90
N PHE A 67 7.14 21.55 -15.72
CA PHE A 67 6.22 22.67 -15.52
C PHE A 67 5.10 22.77 -16.57
N GLY A 68 5.11 21.88 -17.55
CA GLY A 68 4.06 21.83 -18.57
C GLY A 68 2.70 21.48 -17.97
N THR A 69 1.69 22.20 -18.41
CA THR A 69 0.30 22.06 -17.92
C THR A 69 -0.58 21.24 -18.87
N LYS A 70 0.00 20.69 -19.93
CA LYS A 70 -0.73 19.87 -20.90
C LYS A 70 -0.08 18.49 -20.97
N TRP A 71 -0.91 17.45 -20.82
CA TRP A 71 -0.51 16.05 -20.99
C TRP A 71 -1.28 15.47 -22.16
N TYR A 72 -0.60 15.27 -23.27
CA TYR A 72 -1.19 14.71 -24.49
C TYR A 72 -0.12 13.88 -25.22
N PRO A 73 0.14 12.65 -24.78
CA PRO A 73 1.24 11.84 -25.30
C PRO A 73 0.96 11.15 -26.65
N TYR A 74 -0.18 11.47 -27.29
CA TYR A 74 -0.54 10.86 -28.55
C TYR A 74 0.29 11.44 -29.69
N ILE A 75 1.12 10.59 -30.29
CA ILE A 75 1.90 10.92 -31.48
C ILE A 75 1.06 10.52 -32.71
N PRO A 76 0.90 11.38 -33.72
CA PRO A 76 0.16 11.01 -34.93
C PRO A 76 0.84 9.83 -35.64
N ILE A 77 0.06 8.79 -35.92
CA ILE A 77 0.55 7.54 -36.52
C ILE A 77 0.64 7.64 -38.06
N ARG A 78 0.03 8.66 -38.66
CA ARG A 78 0.00 8.82 -40.12
C ARG A 78 0.79 10.04 -40.56
N GLU A 79 1.66 9.86 -41.56
CA GLU A 79 2.32 10.96 -42.27
C GLU A 79 1.27 11.84 -42.92
N GLY A 80 1.33 13.15 -42.64
CA GLY A 80 0.38 14.14 -43.15
C GLY A 80 -0.69 14.61 -42.16
N GLN A 81 -0.79 14.00 -40.98
CA GLN A 81 -1.52 14.62 -39.87
C GLN A 81 -0.61 15.67 -39.21
N SER A 82 -0.96 16.93 -39.37
CA SER A 82 -0.35 18.04 -38.65
C SER A 82 -0.72 17.97 -37.17
N GLY A 83 -0.31 16.89 -36.52
CA GLY A 83 -0.42 16.74 -35.09
C GLY A 83 0.82 17.33 -34.46
N SER A 84 0.63 18.19 -33.48
CA SER A 84 1.69 18.65 -32.62
C SER A 84 2.47 17.46 -32.05
N LEU A 85 3.78 17.51 -32.06
CA LEU A 85 4.60 16.66 -31.18
C LEU A 85 3.91 16.63 -29.82
N GLY A 86 3.65 15.45 -29.28
CA GLY A 86 2.88 15.29 -28.05
C GLY A 86 3.31 16.26 -26.95
N SER A 87 2.39 16.70 -26.15
CA SER A 87 2.68 17.56 -24.97
C SER A 87 2.89 16.64 -23.76
N PHE A 88 4.03 16.76 -23.11
CA PHE A 88 4.46 15.89 -22.03
C PHE A 88 4.60 16.64 -20.70
N GLY A 89 3.68 17.55 -20.39
CA GLY A 89 3.70 18.27 -19.11
C GLY A 89 3.28 17.38 -17.94
N ALA A 90 4.09 17.30 -16.90
CA ALA A 90 3.85 16.43 -15.74
C ALA A 90 2.85 17.02 -14.73
N VAL A 91 2.59 18.32 -14.76
CA VAL A 91 1.72 18.99 -13.77
C VAL A 91 0.33 18.33 -13.68
N PRO A 92 -0.39 18.04 -14.80
CA PRO A 92 -1.71 17.40 -14.69
C PRO A 92 -1.66 15.99 -14.07
N ILE A 93 -0.58 15.24 -14.32
CA ILE A 93 -0.41 13.90 -13.76
C ILE A 93 -0.26 13.99 -12.24
N PHE A 94 0.64 14.85 -11.76
CA PHE A 94 0.85 15.05 -10.32
C PHE A 94 -0.42 15.60 -9.65
N ALA A 95 -1.09 16.57 -10.27
CA ALA A 95 -2.34 17.12 -9.74
C ALA A 95 -3.42 16.04 -9.61
N GLY A 96 -3.57 15.18 -10.62
CA GLY A 96 -4.51 14.06 -10.60
C GLY A 96 -4.17 13.05 -9.49
N THR A 97 -2.89 12.70 -9.36
CA THR A 97 -2.41 11.79 -8.32
C THR A 97 -2.70 12.36 -6.91
N PHE A 98 -2.38 13.64 -6.68
CA PHE A 98 -2.65 14.28 -5.40
C PHE A 98 -4.15 14.33 -5.10
N LEU A 99 -4.98 14.62 -6.09
CA LEU A 99 -6.43 14.67 -5.90
C LEU A 99 -6.98 13.29 -5.49
N ILE A 100 -6.60 12.22 -6.21
CA ILE A 100 -7.01 10.85 -5.90
C ILE A 100 -6.52 10.45 -4.51
N MET A 101 -5.25 10.75 -4.19
CA MET A 101 -4.64 10.49 -2.88
C MET A 101 -5.44 11.16 -1.75
N ILE A 102 -5.79 12.44 -1.90
CA ILE A 102 -6.56 13.18 -0.88
C ILE A 102 -7.91 12.50 -0.66
N VAL A 103 -8.64 12.17 -1.73
CA VAL A 103 -9.94 11.49 -1.63
C VAL A 103 -9.78 10.14 -0.92
N ALA A 104 -8.78 9.34 -1.32
CA ALA A 104 -8.53 8.02 -0.75
C ALA A 104 -8.21 8.13 0.76
N MET A 105 -7.34 9.06 1.14
CA MET A 105 -6.92 9.22 2.54
C MET A 105 -8.04 9.83 3.41
N CYS A 106 -8.91 10.67 2.84
CA CYS A 106 -10.10 11.17 3.54
C CYS A 106 -11.06 10.05 3.91
N VAL A 107 -11.09 8.96 3.16
CA VAL A 107 -11.89 7.75 3.47
C VAL A 107 -11.09 6.79 4.36
N ALA A 108 -9.89 6.44 3.95
CA ALA A 108 -9.09 5.37 4.56
C ALA A 108 -8.65 5.72 5.98
N THR A 109 -8.22 6.97 6.22
CA THR A 109 -7.64 7.35 7.51
C THR A 109 -8.68 7.32 8.63
N PRO A 110 -9.84 8.00 8.54
CA PRO A 110 -10.78 7.94 9.64
C PRO A 110 -11.35 6.53 9.85
N ILE A 111 -11.75 5.84 8.77
CA ILE A 111 -12.33 4.51 8.89
C ILE A 111 -11.29 3.51 9.43
N GLY A 112 -10.08 3.52 8.89
CA GLY A 112 -9.01 2.63 9.32
C GLY A 112 -8.60 2.87 10.78
N LEU A 113 -8.43 4.14 11.16
CA LEU A 113 -8.04 4.49 12.53
C LEU A 113 -9.14 4.15 13.54
N PHE A 114 -10.41 4.48 13.25
CA PHE A 114 -11.50 4.12 14.15
C PHE A 114 -11.68 2.61 14.26
N THR A 115 -11.47 1.87 13.17
CA THR A 115 -11.47 0.41 13.19
C THR A 115 -10.36 -0.12 14.10
N ALA A 116 -9.14 0.43 13.97
CA ALA A 116 -8.00 0.04 14.82
C ALA A 116 -8.28 0.29 16.30
N ILE A 117 -8.77 1.49 16.64
CA ILE A 117 -9.12 1.86 18.02
C ILE A 117 -10.20 0.90 18.57
N TYR A 118 -11.23 0.64 17.76
CA TYR A 118 -12.30 -0.27 18.17
C TYR A 118 -11.77 -1.69 18.42
N LEU A 119 -10.96 -2.21 17.49
CA LEU A 119 -10.41 -3.57 17.61
C LEU A 119 -9.43 -3.69 18.78
N ALA A 120 -8.58 -2.69 18.99
CA ALA A 120 -7.58 -2.71 20.08
C ALA A 120 -8.22 -2.54 21.45
N GLU A 121 -9.24 -1.67 21.58
CA GLU A 121 -9.69 -1.21 22.88
C GLU A 121 -11.09 -1.68 23.27
N TYR A 122 -11.99 -1.87 22.33
CA TYR A 122 -13.41 -2.11 22.62
C TYR A 122 -13.89 -3.50 22.20
N ALA A 123 -13.32 -4.07 21.16
CA ALA A 123 -13.82 -5.32 20.59
C ALA A 123 -13.62 -6.51 21.54
N SER A 124 -14.66 -7.34 21.64
CA SER A 124 -14.51 -8.60 22.34
C SER A 124 -13.53 -9.52 21.59
N PRO A 125 -12.89 -10.48 22.28
CA PRO A 125 -11.97 -11.42 21.61
C PRO A 125 -12.62 -12.18 20.44
N ARG A 126 -13.92 -12.42 20.49
CA ARG A 126 -14.66 -13.09 19.40
C ARG A 126 -14.74 -12.19 18.18
N VAL A 127 -15.09 -10.92 18.35
CA VAL A 127 -15.19 -9.94 17.26
C VAL A 127 -13.82 -9.72 16.62
N ARG A 128 -12.78 -9.52 17.43
CA ARG A 128 -11.41 -9.32 16.95
C ARG A 128 -10.93 -10.52 16.11
N ARG A 129 -11.24 -11.76 16.56
CA ARG A 129 -10.86 -13.01 15.87
C ARG A 129 -11.52 -13.14 14.50
N ILE A 130 -12.67 -12.50 14.28
CA ILE A 130 -13.38 -12.53 12.98
C ILE A 130 -12.95 -11.36 12.10
N ILE A 131 -12.94 -10.15 12.66
CA ILE A 131 -12.72 -8.92 11.86
C ILE A 131 -11.27 -8.83 11.36
N LYS A 132 -10.26 -9.20 12.20
CA LYS A 132 -8.86 -9.07 11.80
C LYS A 132 -8.55 -9.93 10.55
N PRO A 133 -8.92 -11.24 10.48
CA PRO A 133 -8.75 -12.00 9.23
C PRO A 133 -9.56 -11.46 8.04
N LEU A 134 -10.76 -10.89 8.27
CA LEU A 134 -11.53 -10.29 7.18
C LEU A 134 -10.80 -9.08 6.57
N LEU A 135 -10.18 -8.24 7.42
CA LEU A 135 -9.35 -7.15 6.94
C LEU A 135 -8.13 -7.66 6.15
N GLU A 136 -7.51 -8.75 6.61
CA GLU A 136 -6.37 -9.38 5.92
C GLU A 136 -6.78 -9.95 4.56
N ILE A 137 -7.96 -10.59 4.47
CA ILE A 137 -8.52 -11.07 3.20
C ILE A 137 -8.77 -9.89 2.26
N LEU A 138 -9.36 -8.80 2.76
CA LEU A 138 -9.63 -7.60 1.96
C LEU A 138 -8.31 -6.98 1.44
N ALA A 139 -7.27 -6.93 2.28
CA ALA A 139 -5.93 -6.47 1.88
C ALA A 139 -5.30 -7.37 0.82
N GLY A 140 -5.65 -8.66 0.80
CA GLY A 140 -5.13 -9.64 -0.16
C GLY A 140 -5.81 -9.63 -1.52
N VAL A 141 -6.90 -8.89 -1.71
CA VAL A 141 -7.60 -8.80 -3.00
C VAL A 141 -6.69 -8.11 -4.02
N PRO A 142 -6.44 -8.70 -5.20
CA PRO A 142 -5.62 -8.04 -6.22
C PRO A 142 -6.14 -6.66 -6.62
N THR A 143 -5.26 -5.70 -6.76
CA THR A 143 -5.62 -4.30 -7.07
C THR A 143 -6.44 -4.16 -8.35
N ILE A 144 -6.21 -5.06 -9.33
CA ILE A 144 -6.97 -5.05 -10.59
C ILE A 144 -8.47 -5.32 -10.35
N VAL A 145 -8.81 -6.15 -9.34
CA VAL A 145 -10.21 -6.42 -8.99
C VAL A 145 -10.88 -5.14 -8.45
N TYR A 146 -10.17 -4.39 -7.60
CA TYR A 146 -10.63 -3.09 -7.12
C TYR A 146 -10.80 -2.09 -8.26
N GLY A 147 -9.84 -2.04 -9.20
CA GLY A 147 -9.93 -1.17 -10.38
C GLY A 147 -11.12 -1.50 -11.26
N PHE A 148 -11.36 -2.78 -11.51
CA PHE A 148 -12.53 -3.24 -12.28
C PHE A 148 -13.84 -2.89 -11.56
N PHE A 149 -13.91 -3.11 -10.26
CA PHE A 149 -15.07 -2.74 -9.43
C PHE A 149 -15.30 -1.22 -9.47
N ALA A 150 -14.24 -0.44 -9.37
CA ALA A 150 -14.32 1.02 -9.49
C ALA A 150 -14.97 1.43 -10.82
N PHE A 151 -14.49 0.83 -11.91
CA PHE A 151 -14.94 1.19 -13.26
C PHE A 151 -16.39 0.76 -13.54
N VAL A 152 -16.74 -0.49 -13.16
CA VAL A 152 -18.05 -1.08 -13.54
C VAL A 152 -19.16 -0.67 -12.57
N THR A 153 -18.85 -0.48 -11.30
CA THR A 153 -19.86 -0.29 -10.24
C THR A 153 -19.83 1.12 -9.67
N VAL A 154 -18.66 1.56 -9.17
CA VAL A 154 -18.57 2.82 -8.42
C VAL A 154 -18.67 4.03 -9.35
N ALA A 155 -18.03 3.99 -10.51
CA ALA A 155 -18.01 5.11 -11.45
C ALA A 155 -19.43 5.45 -11.99
N PRO A 156 -20.24 4.47 -12.44
CA PRO A 156 -21.64 4.76 -12.80
C PRO A 156 -22.47 5.28 -11.62
N PHE A 157 -22.26 4.73 -10.42
CA PHE A 157 -22.95 5.21 -9.22
C PHE A 157 -22.61 6.67 -8.92
N VAL A 158 -21.31 7.02 -8.93
CA VAL A 158 -20.84 8.41 -8.71
C VAL A 158 -21.43 9.36 -9.76
N LYS A 159 -21.47 8.92 -11.02
CA LYS A 159 -22.06 9.71 -12.11
C LYS A 159 -23.55 9.97 -11.86
N THR A 160 -24.33 8.91 -11.60
CA THR A 160 -25.78 9.02 -11.37
C THR A 160 -26.08 9.89 -10.14
N PHE A 161 -25.33 9.70 -9.07
CA PHE A 161 -25.46 10.50 -7.85
C PHE A 161 -25.11 11.97 -8.12
N GLY A 162 -24.01 12.23 -8.84
CA GLY A 162 -23.62 13.59 -9.23
C GLY A 162 -24.73 14.29 -10.00
N GLN A 163 -25.29 13.60 -10.99
CA GLN A 163 -26.40 14.14 -11.80
C GLN A 163 -27.64 14.45 -10.95
N SER A 164 -27.94 13.63 -9.95
CA SER A 164 -29.11 13.86 -9.07
C SER A 164 -28.98 15.13 -8.21
N ILE A 165 -27.74 15.61 -7.98
CA ILE A 165 -27.47 16.85 -7.24
C ILE A 165 -27.03 18.00 -8.17
N GLY A 166 -27.22 17.85 -9.48
CA GLY A 166 -26.96 18.88 -10.48
C GLY A 166 -25.49 19.03 -10.87
N ILE A 167 -24.63 18.03 -10.57
CA ILE A 167 -23.21 18.02 -10.95
C ILE A 167 -23.01 17.05 -12.11
N ASP A 168 -22.44 17.53 -13.21
CA ASP A 168 -22.10 16.67 -14.34
C ASP A 168 -20.79 15.91 -14.06
N ALA A 169 -20.91 14.78 -13.37
CA ALA A 169 -19.78 13.95 -12.99
C ALA A 169 -19.39 13.00 -14.12
N SER A 170 -18.10 13.00 -14.46
CA SER A 170 -17.54 12.03 -15.39
C SER A 170 -17.47 10.63 -14.75
N PRO A 171 -17.76 9.55 -15.51
CA PRO A 171 -17.54 8.20 -15.00
C PRO A 171 -16.06 7.87 -14.74
N THR A 172 -15.13 8.63 -15.34
CA THR A 172 -13.69 8.49 -15.07
C THR A 172 -13.22 9.52 -14.03
N SER A 173 -14.07 9.83 -13.05
CA SER A 173 -13.74 10.86 -12.05
C SER A 173 -12.71 10.38 -11.03
N ALA A 174 -11.86 11.30 -10.61
CA ALA A 174 -10.91 11.09 -9.52
C ALA A 174 -11.61 10.68 -8.21
N LEU A 175 -12.87 11.11 -8.04
CA LEU A 175 -13.69 10.75 -6.87
C LEU A 175 -13.96 9.24 -6.84
N ALA A 176 -14.40 8.64 -7.95
CA ALA A 176 -14.68 7.20 -8.02
C ALA A 176 -13.41 6.38 -7.76
N ALA A 177 -12.29 6.77 -8.39
CA ALA A 177 -11.00 6.12 -8.19
C ALA A 177 -10.55 6.24 -6.73
N GLY A 178 -10.59 7.45 -6.18
CA GLY A 178 -10.16 7.74 -4.81
C GLY A 178 -10.99 7.00 -3.76
N LEU A 179 -12.32 6.91 -3.96
CA LEU A 179 -13.19 6.17 -3.02
C LEU A 179 -12.79 4.69 -2.95
N VAL A 180 -12.58 4.05 -4.10
CA VAL A 180 -12.21 2.62 -4.13
C VAL A 180 -10.79 2.40 -3.61
N MET A 181 -9.84 3.29 -3.96
CA MET A 181 -8.50 3.25 -3.38
C MET A 181 -8.56 3.43 -1.86
N GLY A 182 -9.42 4.33 -1.37
CA GLY A 182 -9.64 4.50 0.07
C GLY A 182 -10.08 3.20 0.74
N ILE A 183 -11.06 2.51 0.15
CA ILE A 183 -11.53 1.21 0.66
C ILE A 183 -10.38 0.18 0.70
N MET A 184 -9.56 0.15 -0.34
CA MET A 184 -8.41 -0.76 -0.45
C MET A 184 -7.35 -0.48 0.64
N ILE A 185 -7.18 0.78 1.03
CA ILE A 185 -6.16 1.21 2.01
C ILE A 185 -6.66 1.03 3.46
N ILE A 186 -7.98 0.98 3.72
CA ILE A 186 -8.55 0.81 5.07
C ILE A 186 -7.88 -0.33 5.86
N PRO A 187 -7.79 -1.57 5.33
CA PRO A 187 -7.18 -2.67 6.08
C PRO A 187 -5.73 -2.40 6.47
N PHE A 188 -4.97 -1.76 5.59
CA PHE A 188 -3.57 -1.43 5.81
C PHE A 188 -3.42 -0.44 6.99
N ILE A 189 -4.15 0.67 6.96
CA ILE A 189 -4.12 1.68 8.04
C ILE A 189 -4.64 1.06 9.34
N SER A 190 -5.72 0.27 9.27
CA SER A 190 -6.31 -0.38 10.44
C SER A 190 -5.34 -1.35 11.10
N SER A 191 -4.68 -2.22 10.31
CA SER A 191 -3.76 -3.23 10.84
C SER A 191 -2.53 -2.58 11.48
N LEU A 192 -1.88 -1.65 10.78
CA LEU A 192 -0.70 -0.97 11.32
C LEU A 192 -1.03 -0.16 12.57
N SER A 193 -2.16 0.56 12.56
CA SER A 193 -2.58 1.36 13.72
C SER A 193 -2.96 0.46 14.91
N ASP A 194 -3.63 -0.68 14.66
CA ASP A 194 -3.95 -1.68 15.71
C ASP A 194 -2.66 -2.19 16.37
N ASP A 195 -1.66 -2.54 15.58
CA ASP A 195 -0.38 -3.04 16.09
C ASP A 195 0.34 -1.98 16.94
N VAL A 196 0.35 -0.73 16.51
CA VAL A 196 0.96 0.40 17.24
C VAL A 196 0.18 0.68 18.54
N ILE A 197 -1.14 0.70 18.51
CA ILE A 197 -1.98 0.92 19.70
C ILE A 197 -1.73 -0.20 20.73
N ASN A 198 -1.63 -1.45 20.27
CA ASN A 198 -1.37 -2.59 21.17
C ASN A 198 0.07 -2.59 21.74
N SER A 199 1.02 -1.92 21.09
CA SER A 199 2.40 -1.83 21.57
C SER A 199 2.57 -0.85 22.75
N VAL A 200 1.56 0.00 23.02
CA VAL A 200 1.60 0.93 24.16
C VAL A 200 1.61 0.14 25.47
N PRO A 201 2.61 0.39 26.36
CA PRO A 201 2.76 -0.39 27.59
C PRO A 201 1.50 -0.43 28.46
N GLN A 202 1.20 -1.61 29.00
CA GLN A 202 0.05 -1.84 29.85
C GLN A 202 0.10 -0.97 31.13
N SER A 203 1.30 -0.69 31.64
CA SER A 203 1.51 0.17 32.82
C SER A 203 0.93 1.58 32.64
N LEU A 204 0.99 2.13 31.41
CA LEU A 204 0.40 3.44 31.10
C LEU A 204 -1.14 3.37 31.18
N ARG A 205 -1.72 2.27 30.72
CA ARG A 205 -3.17 2.04 30.75
C ARG A 205 -3.64 1.92 32.22
N GLU A 206 -2.99 1.07 33.00
CA GLU A 206 -3.33 0.82 34.39
C GLU A 206 -3.07 2.06 35.27
N GLY A 207 -1.99 2.79 35.03
CA GLY A 207 -1.71 4.04 35.72
C GLY A 207 -2.80 5.09 35.50
N SER A 208 -3.27 5.24 34.25
CA SER A 208 -4.35 6.16 33.91
C SER A 208 -5.67 5.78 34.62
N LEU A 209 -6.03 4.50 34.57
CA LEU A 209 -7.23 3.99 35.24
C LEU A 209 -7.10 4.13 36.79
N GLY A 210 -5.88 3.91 37.33
CA GLY A 210 -5.61 4.00 38.76
C GLY A 210 -5.79 5.40 39.36
N ILE A 211 -5.58 6.44 38.55
CA ILE A 211 -5.86 7.85 38.98
C ILE A 211 -7.29 8.28 38.69
N GLY A 212 -8.17 7.33 38.27
CA GLY A 212 -9.60 7.57 38.10
C GLY A 212 -10.05 7.98 36.72
N ALA A 213 -9.17 7.91 35.68
CA ALA A 213 -9.60 8.19 34.33
C ALA A 213 -10.51 7.07 33.82
N ASN A 214 -11.55 7.42 33.08
CA ASN A 214 -12.37 6.41 32.41
C ASN A 214 -11.69 5.89 31.14
N LYS A 215 -12.23 4.83 30.57
CA LYS A 215 -11.63 4.15 29.38
C LYS A 215 -11.44 5.11 28.20
N ALA A 216 -12.43 5.93 27.89
CA ALA A 216 -12.35 6.88 26.77
C ALA A 216 -11.29 7.95 27.02
N GLU A 217 -11.16 8.42 28.24
CA GLU A 217 -10.12 9.39 28.63
C GLU A 217 -8.73 8.77 28.52
N THR A 218 -8.56 7.53 28.98
CA THR A 218 -7.30 6.77 28.85
C THR A 218 -6.91 6.65 27.37
N ILE A 219 -7.85 6.27 26.50
CA ILE A 219 -7.59 6.15 25.06
C ILE A 219 -7.16 7.51 24.50
N LYS A 220 -7.94 8.56 24.74
CA LYS A 220 -7.73 9.88 24.14
C LYS A 220 -6.49 10.60 24.67
N LYS A 221 -6.23 10.51 25.99
CA LYS A 221 -5.20 11.32 26.66
C LYS A 221 -3.88 10.57 26.87
N VAL A 222 -3.88 9.24 26.81
CA VAL A 222 -2.68 8.42 27.09
C VAL A 222 -2.32 7.56 25.89
N ILE A 223 -3.23 6.69 25.45
CA ILE A 223 -2.92 5.67 24.43
C ILE A 223 -2.68 6.32 23.06
N LEU A 224 -3.61 7.16 22.58
CA LEU A 224 -3.48 7.77 21.25
C LEU A 224 -2.27 8.70 21.16
N PRO A 225 -1.98 9.58 22.16
CA PRO A 225 -0.74 10.37 22.10
C PRO A 225 0.52 9.51 22.14
N ALA A 226 0.55 8.42 22.92
CA ALA A 226 1.69 7.52 22.97
C ALA A 226 1.87 6.75 21.65
N ALA A 227 0.78 6.36 21.00
CA ALA A 227 0.76 5.65 19.72
C ALA A 227 0.93 6.58 18.51
N LEU A 228 0.79 7.90 18.69
CA LEU A 228 0.72 8.88 17.60
C LEU A 228 1.88 8.77 16.59
N PRO A 229 3.15 8.65 17.02
CA PRO A 229 4.24 8.53 16.04
C PRO A 229 4.08 7.34 15.11
N GLY A 230 3.63 6.20 15.62
CA GLY A 230 3.39 5.01 14.80
C GLY A 230 2.15 5.14 13.92
N ILE A 231 1.08 5.79 14.42
CA ILE A 231 -0.13 6.06 13.63
C ILE A 231 0.20 7.00 12.46
N VAL A 232 1.01 8.03 12.71
CA VAL A 232 1.50 8.93 11.65
C VAL A 232 2.34 8.14 10.63
N GLY A 233 3.16 7.20 11.11
CA GLY A 233 3.89 6.29 10.22
C GLY A 233 2.97 5.47 9.33
N ALA A 234 1.91 4.89 9.89
CA ALA A 234 0.90 4.13 9.13
C ALA A 234 0.20 5.01 8.08
N PHE A 235 -0.14 6.25 8.47
CA PHE A 235 -0.72 7.24 7.55
C PHE A 235 0.24 7.57 6.39
N LEU A 236 1.50 7.86 6.70
CA LEU A 236 2.51 8.21 5.68
C LEU A 236 2.78 7.04 4.72
N LEU A 237 2.76 5.82 5.22
CA LEU A 237 2.87 4.62 4.39
C LEU A 237 1.63 4.43 3.51
N GLY A 238 0.44 4.78 4.01
CA GLY A 238 -0.80 4.77 3.24
C GLY A 238 -0.80 5.81 2.12
N VAL A 239 -0.17 6.96 2.34
CA VAL A 239 0.02 8.00 1.32
C VAL A 239 0.93 7.55 0.19
N UNK A 240 1.88 6.82 0.67
CA UNK A 240 2.64 6.55 -0.04
C UNK A 240 2.40 5.81 -0.81
#